data_bf4c304c40343b816d089518e0f40b1a
#
_entry.id   bf4c304c40343b816d089518e0f40b1a
#
_cell.length_a   1.000
_cell.length_b   1.000
_cell.length_c   1.000
_cell.angle_alpha   90.00
_cell.angle_beta   90.00
_cell.angle_gamma   90.00
#
_symmetry.space_group_name_H-M   'P 1'
#
loop_
_entity.id
_entity.type
_entity.pdbx_description
1 polymer ?
#
loop_
_entity_poly.entity_id
_entity_poly.type
_entity_poly.pdbx_seq_one_letter_code
_entity_poly.pdbx_strand_id
1 'polypeptide(L)'
;VGARVLLDACQSVPHMPVDVGRLGVDFLVASGHKMCGPTGVGFLWGRGEVLEGMPPWQGGGEMIDQVSVDGSTFLPPPARFEAGTPAITQAIGLGAACDYLRTLGMEAVEEYEHELGAYLYDRLSAVPGVRIYGPPPSVAERRWRSTS
;
A
#
# COMPACT_ATOMS: atom_id res chain seq x y z
N VAL A 1 -6.88 23.18 -1.40
CA VAL A 1 -6.12 23.77 -0.27
C VAL A 1 -4.63 23.45 -0.32
N GLY A 2 -4.14 22.71 -1.31
CA GLY A 2 -2.71 22.43 -1.53
C GLY A 2 -2.05 21.48 -0.51
N ALA A 3 -2.82 20.75 0.30
CA ALA A 3 -2.28 19.76 1.20
C ALA A 3 -1.82 18.51 0.45
N ARG A 4 -0.71 17.92 0.89
CA ARG A 4 -0.26 16.60 0.42
C ARG A 4 -1.09 15.50 1.05
N VAL A 5 -1.35 14.45 0.28
CA VAL A 5 -2.16 13.30 0.71
C VAL A 5 -1.30 12.05 0.73
N LEU A 6 -1.17 11.43 1.90
CA LEU A 6 -0.61 10.10 2.06
C LEU A 6 -1.74 9.11 2.38
N LEU A 7 -1.87 8.08 1.57
CA LEU A 7 -2.82 6.99 1.78
C LEU A 7 -2.11 5.80 2.43
N ASP A 8 -2.55 5.40 3.62
CA ASP A 8 -2.24 4.07 4.15
C ASP A 8 -3.17 3.04 3.48
N ALA A 9 -2.60 2.30 2.55
CA ALA A 9 -3.30 1.30 1.76
C ALA A 9 -2.99 -0.14 2.21
N CYS A 10 -2.48 -0.32 3.44
CA CYS A 10 -2.13 -1.64 3.96
C CYS A 10 -3.31 -2.63 3.96
N GLN A 11 -4.54 -2.13 4.03
CA GLN A 11 -5.76 -2.95 3.98
C GLN A 11 -6.50 -2.83 2.64
N SER A 12 -6.03 -2.02 1.70
CA SER A 12 -6.67 -1.90 0.38
C SER A 12 -5.93 -2.72 -0.67
N VAL A 13 -4.59 -2.56 -0.74
CA VAL A 13 -3.76 -3.22 -1.76
C VAL A 13 -3.89 -4.74 -1.80
N PRO A 14 -4.02 -5.48 -0.67
CA PRO A 14 -4.19 -6.93 -0.72
C PRO A 14 -5.60 -7.39 -1.13
N HIS A 15 -6.61 -6.51 -1.15
CA HIS A 15 -8.01 -6.88 -1.22
C HIS A 15 -8.76 -6.32 -2.44
N MET A 16 -8.20 -5.33 -3.14
CA MET A 16 -8.85 -4.68 -4.28
C MET A 16 -7.84 -4.07 -5.24
N PRO A 17 -8.22 -3.78 -6.50
CA PRO A 17 -7.39 -3.00 -7.42
C PRO A 17 -7.13 -1.59 -6.87
N VAL A 18 -5.87 -1.17 -6.88
CA VAL A 18 -5.46 0.16 -6.43
C VAL A 18 -4.68 0.84 -7.55
N ASP A 19 -5.23 1.94 -8.07
CA ASP A 19 -4.60 2.77 -9.11
C ASP A 19 -4.26 4.15 -8.53
N VAL A 20 -2.99 4.39 -8.28
CA VAL A 20 -2.49 5.65 -7.70
C VAL A 20 -2.73 6.85 -8.60
N GLY A 21 -2.78 6.64 -9.93
CA GLY A 21 -3.07 7.71 -10.89
C GLY A 21 -4.51 8.21 -10.75
N ARG A 22 -5.46 7.30 -10.60
CA ARG A 22 -6.89 7.61 -10.40
C ARG A 22 -7.16 8.20 -9.02
N LEU A 23 -6.49 7.70 -7.98
CA LEU A 23 -6.66 8.19 -6.61
C LEU A 23 -6.16 9.62 -6.41
N GLY A 24 -5.22 10.09 -7.23
CA GLY A 24 -4.69 11.44 -7.12
C GLY A 24 -3.91 11.72 -5.84
N VAL A 25 -3.46 10.69 -5.13
CA VAL A 25 -2.64 10.82 -3.91
C VAL A 25 -1.21 11.21 -4.23
N ASP A 26 -0.49 11.79 -3.28
CA ASP A 26 0.93 12.13 -3.40
C ASP A 26 1.82 10.96 -2.93
N PHE A 27 1.36 10.19 -1.94
CA PHE A 27 2.05 9.03 -1.38
C PHE A 27 1.07 7.89 -1.10
N LEU A 28 1.56 6.67 -1.19
CA LEU A 28 0.84 5.46 -0.78
C LEU A 28 1.81 4.52 -0.06
N VAL A 29 1.36 3.91 1.05
CA VAL A 29 2.15 2.91 1.77
C VAL A 29 1.39 1.60 1.87
N ALA A 30 2.13 0.48 1.81
CA ALA A 30 1.58 -0.85 2.05
C ALA A 30 2.61 -1.78 2.72
N SER A 31 2.10 -2.80 3.42
CA SER A 31 2.90 -3.77 4.16
C SER A 31 2.90 -5.13 3.47
N GLY A 32 4.08 -5.70 3.23
CA GLY A 32 4.24 -6.96 2.49
C GLY A 32 3.53 -8.14 3.12
N HIS A 33 3.54 -8.27 4.46
CA HIS A 33 2.91 -9.40 5.16
C HIS A 33 1.38 -9.45 5.02
N LYS A 34 0.73 -8.36 4.61
CA LYS A 34 -0.71 -8.32 4.31
C LYS A 34 -1.03 -8.67 2.86
N MET A 35 0.01 -8.74 2.00
CA MET A 35 -0.07 -9.03 0.57
C MET A 35 0.45 -10.43 0.23
N CYS A 36 0.25 -11.42 1.09
CA CYS A 36 0.83 -12.77 0.96
C CYS A 36 2.37 -12.80 0.97
N GLY A 37 3.01 -11.69 1.30
CA GLY A 37 4.47 -11.53 1.33
C GLY A 37 5.07 -11.76 2.72
N PRO A 38 6.40 -11.68 2.85
CA PRO A 38 7.09 -11.84 4.11
C PRO A 38 6.89 -10.65 5.04
N THR A 39 7.16 -10.88 6.35
CA THR A 39 7.28 -9.82 7.34
C THR A 39 8.57 -9.02 7.15
N GLY A 40 8.63 -7.81 7.72
CA GLY A 40 9.84 -6.96 7.70
C GLY A 40 10.09 -6.23 6.39
N VAL A 41 9.13 -6.22 5.46
CA VAL A 41 9.17 -5.47 4.21
C VAL A 41 7.81 -4.82 3.92
N GLY A 42 7.88 -3.68 3.29
CA GLY A 42 6.75 -2.94 2.72
C GLY A 42 7.28 -1.96 1.70
N PHE A 43 6.42 -1.12 1.19
CA PHE A 43 6.84 -0.08 0.25
C PHE A 43 6.10 1.23 0.49
N LEU A 44 6.76 2.31 0.08
CA LEU A 44 6.17 3.62 -0.11
C LEU A 44 6.26 3.95 -1.60
N TRP A 45 5.13 4.23 -2.21
CA TRP A 45 5.06 4.88 -3.50
C TRP A 45 4.89 6.39 -3.30
N GLY A 46 5.58 7.21 -4.09
CA GLY A 46 5.44 8.65 -4.08
C GLY A 46 5.54 9.26 -5.48
N ARG A 47 4.87 10.39 -5.69
CA ARG A 47 5.00 11.14 -6.95
C ARG A 47 6.43 11.58 -7.15
N GLY A 48 6.99 11.37 -8.36
CA GLY A 48 8.37 11.70 -8.67
C GLY A 48 8.72 13.15 -8.34
N GLU A 49 7.91 14.10 -8.80
CA GLU A 49 8.12 15.52 -8.56
C GLU A 49 8.06 15.93 -7.06
N VAL A 50 7.37 15.15 -6.23
CA VAL A 50 7.34 15.37 -4.79
C VAL A 50 8.60 14.81 -4.14
N LEU A 51 8.97 13.58 -4.50
CA LEU A 51 10.16 12.92 -3.99
C LEU A 51 11.46 13.68 -4.36
N GLU A 52 11.52 14.23 -5.56
CA GLU A 52 12.67 15.05 -6.02
C GLU A 52 12.92 16.26 -5.10
N GLY A 53 11.86 16.91 -4.63
CA GLY A 53 11.94 18.06 -3.73
C GLY A 53 12.19 17.72 -2.26
N MET A 54 12.23 16.44 -1.87
CA MET A 54 12.37 16.03 -0.47
C MET A 54 13.83 15.75 -0.12
N PRO A 55 14.32 16.20 1.07
CA PRO A 55 15.60 15.76 1.59
C PRO A 55 15.54 14.29 2.01
N PRO A 56 16.70 13.59 2.14
CA PRO A 56 16.72 12.25 2.69
C PRO A 56 16.20 12.26 4.14
N TRP A 57 15.53 11.18 4.52
CA TRP A 57 15.06 11.00 5.90
C TRP A 57 16.22 10.67 6.85
N GLN A 58 17.14 9.83 6.40
CA GLN A 58 18.34 9.39 7.17
C GLN A 58 19.48 9.13 6.20
N GLY A 59 20.72 9.23 6.70
CA GLY A 59 21.92 8.88 5.97
C GLY A 59 22.35 7.43 6.19
N GLY A 60 23.05 6.86 5.22
CA GLY A 60 23.61 5.50 5.29
C GLY A 60 24.31 5.11 4.00
N GLY A 61 24.76 3.88 3.89
CA GLY A 61 25.30 3.32 2.66
C GLY A 61 24.26 3.30 1.54
N GLU A 62 24.72 3.20 0.31
CA GLU A 62 23.93 3.04 -0.92
C GLU A 62 23.10 4.27 -1.35
N MET A 63 22.92 5.29 -0.50
CA MET A 63 22.08 6.46 -0.79
C MET A 63 22.87 7.77 -0.95
N ILE A 64 24.18 7.76 -0.64
CA ILE A 64 25.09 8.91 -0.73
C ILE A 64 25.78 8.88 -2.09
N ASP A 65 25.83 10.03 -2.75
CA ASP A 65 26.56 10.23 -4.01
C ASP A 65 28.01 10.64 -3.71
N GLN A 66 28.21 11.75 -2.97
CA GLN A 66 29.54 12.24 -2.59
C GLN A 66 29.57 12.66 -1.13
N VAL A 67 30.73 12.45 -0.51
CA VAL A 67 31.02 12.89 0.86
C VAL A 67 32.23 13.83 0.84
N SER A 68 32.11 15.00 1.46
CA SER A 68 33.19 15.95 1.66
C SER A 68 33.24 16.43 3.12
N VAL A 69 34.25 17.21 3.45
CA VAL A 69 34.37 17.82 4.78
C VAL A 69 33.24 18.82 5.06
N ASP A 70 32.74 19.47 3.99
CA ASP A 70 31.73 20.52 4.09
C ASP A 70 30.31 20.00 3.96
N GLY A 71 30.12 18.73 3.59
CA GLY A 71 28.78 18.14 3.44
C GLY A 71 28.74 16.91 2.54
N SER A 72 27.54 16.43 2.30
CA SER A 72 27.30 15.27 1.44
C SER A 72 26.23 15.56 0.41
N THR A 73 26.35 14.95 -0.77
CA THR A 73 25.30 14.90 -1.76
C THR A 73 24.66 13.52 -1.78
N PHE A 74 23.44 13.42 -2.28
CA PHE A 74 22.64 12.22 -2.20
C PHE A 74 22.18 11.79 -3.61
N LEU A 75 22.01 10.50 -3.79
CA LEU A 75 21.46 9.95 -5.01
C LEU A 75 20.03 10.46 -5.24
N PRO A 76 19.52 10.42 -6.50
CA PRO A 76 18.13 10.73 -6.76
C PRO A 76 17.18 9.69 -6.14
N PRO A 77 15.88 10.00 -6.00
CA PRO A 77 14.89 8.99 -5.66
C PRO A 77 14.89 7.82 -6.66
N PRO A 78 14.58 6.58 -6.26
CA PRO A 78 14.21 6.17 -4.90
C PRO A 78 15.40 5.98 -3.95
N ALA A 79 16.63 5.80 -4.47
CA ALA A 79 17.82 5.44 -3.70
C ALA A 79 18.08 6.40 -2.51
N ARG A 80 17.79 7.70 -2.67
CA ARG A 80 17.89 8.73 -1.63
C ARG A 80 17.19 8.35 -0.32
N PHE A 81 16.14 7.53 -0.39
CA PHE A 81 15.32 7.16 0.76
C PHE A 81 15.57 5.74 1.26
N GLU A 82 16.52 5.03 0.65
CA GLU A 82 16.84 3.62 0.95
C GLU A 82 18.24 3.51 1.57
N ALA A 83 18.39 4.01 2.79
CA ALA A 83 19.68 4.04 3.50
C ALA A 83 20.08 2.67 4.05
N GLY A 84 21.26 2.19 3.67
CA GLY A 84 21.84 0.92 4.10
C GLY A 84 21.40 -0.27 3.25
N THR A 85 21.97 -1.44 3.54
CA THR A 85 21.62 -2.68 2.82
C THR A 85 20.14 -2.99 2.98
N PRO A 86 19.39 -3.13 1.87
CA PRO A 86 17.95 -3.40 1.93
C PRO A 86 17.67 -4.82 2.44
N ALA A 87 16.42 -5.07 2.84
CA ALA A 87 15.94 -6.39 3.21
C ALA A 87 15.79 -7.29 1.96
N ILE A 88 16.92 -7.73 1.39
CA ILE A 88 17.03 -8.37 0.07
C ILE A 88 16.10 -9.59 -0.05
N THR A 89 16.19 -10.52 0.90
CA THR A 89 15.37 -11.76 0.87
C THR A 89 13.88 -11.44 0.94
N GLN A 90 13.50 -10.49 1.79
CA GLN A 90 12.11 -10.08 1.96
C GLN A 90 11.60 -9.34 0.72
N ALA A 91 12.43 -8.52 0.08
CA ALA A 91 12.07 -7.83 -1.16
C ALA A 91 11.81 -8.82 -2.31
N ILE A 92 12.66 -9.85 -2.46
CA ILE A 92 12.46 -10.93 -3.42
C ILE A 92 11.15 -11.68 -3.12
N GLY A 93 10.91 -12.02 -1.85
CA GLY A 93 9.67 -12.69 -1.42
C GLY A 93 8.43 -11.85 -1.66
N LEU A 94 8.51 -10.51 -1.48
CA LEU A 94 7.41 -9.61 -1.80
C LEU A 94 7.14 -9.55 -3.32
N GLY A 95 8.19 -9.57 -4.14
CA GLY A 95 8.05 -9.67 -5.60
C GLY A 95 7.27 -10.92 -6.01
N ALA A 96 7.63 -12.08 -5.47
CA ALA A 96 6.90 -13.34 -5.72
C ALA A 96 5.44 -13.28 -5.25
N ALA A 97 5.16 -12.62 -4.12
CA ALA A 97 3.80 -12.41 -3.63
C ALA A 97 2.98 -11.51 -4.57
N CYS A 98 3.58 -10.46 -5.11
CA CYS A 98 2.94 -9.61 -6.11
C CYS A 98 2.59 -10.40 -7.39
N ASP A 99 3.49 -11.25 -7.86
CA ASP A 99 3.22 -12.09 -9.03
C ASP A 99 2.10 -13.11 -8.76
N TYR A 100 2.04 -13.67 -7.56
CA TYR A 100 0.95 -14.54 -7.13
C TYR A 100 -0.40 -13.79 -7.16
N LEU A 101 -0.50 -12.61 -6.54
CA LEU A 101 -1.72 -11.81 -6.53
C LEU A 101 -2.15 -11.38 -7.95
N ARG A 102 -1.18 -11.02 -8.81
CA ARG A 102 -1.46 -10.73 -10.23
C ARG A 102 -2.01 -11.92 -10.99
N THR A 103 -1.58 -13.14 -10.65
CA THR A 103 -2.09 -14.37 -11.26
C THR A 103 -3.54 -14.64 -10.86
N LEU A 104 -3.92 -14.32 -9.62
CA LEU A 104 -5.31 -14.41 -9.17
C LEU A 104 -6.20 -13.35 -9.83
N GLY A 105 -5.66 -12.14 -10.05
CA GLY A 105 -6.41 -10.96 -10.48
C GLY A 105 -7.10 -10.27 -9.31
N MET A 106 -6.77 -8.98 -9.10
CA MET A 106 -7.28 -8.25 -7.93
C MET A 106 -8.78 -7.99 -8.00
N GLU A 107 -9.36 -7.89 -9.18
CA GLU A 107 -10.80 -7.79 -9.39
C GLU A 107 -11.53 -9.07 -8.92
N ALA A 108 -10.96 -10.25 -9.19
CA ALA A 108 -11.53 -11.51 -8.74
C ALA A 108 -11.41 -11.68 -7.21
N VAL A 109 -10.33 -11.18 -6.62
CA VAL A 109 -10.16 -11.14 -5.16
C VAL A 109 -11.24 -10.27 -4.53
N GLU A 110 -11.43 -9.04 -5.03
CA GLU A 110 -12.44 -8.11 -4.54
C GLU A 110 -13.84 -8.69 -4.63
N GLU A 111 -14.21 -9.29 -5.76
CA GLU A 111 -15.53 -9.92 -5.98
C GLU A 111 -15.79 -11.05 -4.97
N TYR A 112 -14.82 -11.95 -4.81
CA TYR A 112 -14.93 -13.05 -3.85
C TYR A 112 -15.05 -12.59 -2.40
N GLU A 113 -14.29 -11.58 -2.01
CA GLU A 113 -14.36 -11.02 -0.65
C GLU A 113 -15.67 -10.28 -0.39
N HIS A 114 -16.25 -9.64 -1.39
CA HIS A 114 -17.59 -9.06 -1.29
C HIS A 114 -18.68 -10.12 -1.06
N GLU A 115 -18.64 -11.24 -1.80
CA GLU A 115 -19.56 -12.36 -1.60
C GLU A 115 -19.41 -12.96 -0.19
N LEU A 116 -18.16 -13.17 0.24
CA LEU A 116 -17.87 -13.71 1.56
C LEU A 116 -18.30 -12.77 2.68
N GLY A 117 -18.08 -11.47 2.49
CA GLY A 117 -18.51 -10.42 3.43
C GLY A 117 -20.04 -10.35 3.57
N ALA A 118 -20.77 -10.44 2.46
CA ALA A 118 -22.23 -10.50 2.47
C ALA A 118 -22.74 -11.76 3.18
N TYR A 119 -22.19 -12.91 2.86
CA TYR A 119 -22.50 -14.17 3.54
C TYR A 119 -22.26 -14.09 5.04
N LEU A 120 -21.11 -13.58 5.46
CA LEU A 120 -20.77 -13.42 6.87
C LEU A 120 -21.75 -12.49 7.60
N TYR A 121 -22.07 -11.36 6.97
CA TYR A 121 -23.03 -10.40 7.50
C TYR A 121 -24.41 -11.04 7.76
N ASP A 122 -24.92 -11.75 6.77
CA ASP A 122 -26.22 -12.44 6.87
C ASP A 122 -26.24 -13.49 7.99
N ARG A 123 -25.16 -14.30 8.07
CA ARG A 123 -25.02 -15.34 9.10
C ARG A 123 -24.93 -14.77 10.51
N LEU A 124 -24.14 -13.70 10.70
CA LEU A 124 -24.01 -13.03 11.99
C LEU A 124 -25.29 -12.29 12.39
N SER A 125 -26.00 -11.67 11.44
CA SER A 125 -27.28 -10.99 11.70
C SER A 125 -28.38 -11.94 12.17
N ALA A 126 -28.29 -13.21 11.81
CA ALA A 126 -29.25 -14.25 12.23
C ALA A 126 -28.98 -14.79 13.65
N VAL A 127 -27.83 -14.47 14.27
CA VAL A 127 -27.49 -14.95 15.63
C VAL A 127 -28.19 -14.08 16.68
N PRO A 128 -29.02 -14.67 17.56
CA PRO A 128 -29.70 -13.90 18.62
C PRO A 128 -28.70 -13.19 19.54
N GLY A 129 -28.96 -11.92 19.82
CA GLY A 129 -28.12 -11.10 20.73
C GLY A 129 -26.86 -10.51 20.07
N VAL A 130 -26.54 -10.82 18.83
CA VAL A 130 -25.45 -10.19 18.08
C VAL A 130 -25.91 -8.85 17.51
N ARG A 131 -25.11 -7.81 17.72
CA ARG A 131 -25.26 -6.50 17.10
C ARG A 131 -24.06 -6.20 16.24
N ILE A 132 -24.28 -5.98 14.94
CA ILE A 132 -23.23 -5.60 13.99
C ILE A 132 -23.14 -4.07 13.93
N TYR A 133 -21.91 -3.55 14.06
CA TYR A 133 -21.61 -2.12 13.92
C TYR A 133 -20.97 -1.88 12.56
N GLY A 134 -21.51 -0.93 11.78
CA GLY A 134 -21.08 -0.58 10.45
C GLY A 134 -22.20 -0.66 9.43
N PRO A 135 -21.98 -0.16 8.20
CA PRO A 135 -22.96 -0.25 7.14
C PRO A 135 -23.08 -1.68 6.63
N PRO A 136 -24.28 -2.13 6.21
CA PRO A 136 -24.42 -3.41 5.54
C PRO A 136 -23.63 -3.43 4.23
N PRO A 137 -23.20 -4.60 3.73
CA PRO A 137 -22.37 -4.74 2.52
C PRO A 137 -22.90 -4.01 1.30
N SER A 138 -24.22 -4.08 1.05
CA SER A 138 -24.90 -3.38 -0.06
C SER A 138 -24.78 -1.85 -0.04
N VAL A 139 -24.47 -1.23 1.10
CA VAL A 139 -24.24 0.22 1.24
C VAL A 139 -22.77 0.55 1.04
N ALA A 140 -21.88 -0.33 1.49
CA ALA A 140 -20.44 -0.19 1.29
C ALA A 140 -20.09 -0.20 -0.21
N GLU A 141 -20.64 -1.11 -0.97
CA GLU A 141 -20.49 -1.20 -2.45
C GLU A 141 -20.90 0.09 -3.17
N ARG A 142 -22.01 0.70 -2.79
CA ARG A 142 -22.50 1.92 -3.44
C ARG A 142 -21.61 3.13 -3.22
N ARG A 143 -20.99 3.26 -2.06
CA ARG A 143 -20.08 4.37 -1.77
C ARG A 143 -18.78 4.29 -2.57
N TRP A 144 -18.30 3.08 -2.83
CA TRP A 144 -17.08 2.88 -3.59
C TRP A 144 -17.27 3.08 -5.11
N ARG A 145 -18.37 2.58 -5.66
CA ARG A 145 -18.70 2.72 -7.10
C ARG A 145 -19.10 4.15 -7.51
N SER A 146 -19.54 4.99 -6.58
CA SER A 146 -19.93 6.39 -6.87
C SER A 146 -18.75 7.36 -7.02
N THR A 147 -17.53 6.91 -6.77
CA THR A 147 -16.29 7.68 -6.95
C THR A 147 -15.46 7.25 -8.17
N SER A 148 -16.02 6.37 -8.99
CA SER A 148 -15.40 5.86 -10.23
C SER A 148 -15.84 6.63 -11.47
#